data_873ab5e00c5b83b6ff3ebe934250a4c6
#
_entry.id   873ab5e00c5b83b6ff3ebe934250a4c6
#
_cell.length_a   1.000
_cell.length_b   1.000
_cell.length_c   1.000
_cell.angle_alpha   90.00
_cell.angle_beta   90.00
_cell.angle_gamma   90.00
#
_symmetry.space_group_name_H-M   'P 1'
#
loop_
_entity.id
_entity.type
_entity.pdbx_description
1 polymer ?
#
loop_
_entity_poly.entity_id
_entity_poly.type
_entity_poly.pdbx_seq_one_letter_code
_entity_poly.pdbx_strand_id
1 'polypeptide(L)'
;MRSFDPGYAHAPYAALVGEHPGPETYPPREFRVEWGPIFHRGRLDGTARVLVIGQDPATHEAITRRILVGTAGRRFQGFLHKLGIDTSYVLINTYLYSVYGQQAGNAHADDPDIARYRHRWLDTLVTHNRIEAVISLGGLANTAFDIWRNDSDSAPYDGAHAHILHPTYPDSASASGTDYQVAMRRLLKNWNSALTTLSGAVTPDVQRPLDLYGEAFTPSELAVIPEADLPAGLPSWMRSDETWAARKGAGAEEKRATIVVRIPEDERPF
;
A
#
# COMPACT_ATOMS: atom_id res chain seq x y z
N MET A 1 -24.69 -3.41 -11.48
CA MET A 1 -24.36 -3.89 -10.11
C MET A 1 -22.86 -3.69 -9.96
N ARG A 2 -22.40 -2.91 -8.98
CA ARG A 2 -20.96 -2.66 -8.77
C ARG A 2 -20.34 -3.94 -8.24
N SER A 3 -19.38 -4.49 -8.95
CA SER A 3 -18.61 -5.65 -8.49
C SER A 3 -17.60 -5.17 -7.44
N PHE A 4 -17.92 -5.40 -6.20
CA PHE A 4 -17.04 -5.16 -5.08
C PHE A 4 -16.33 -6.47 -4.73
N ASP A 5 -15.00 -6.43 -4.60
CA ASP A 5 -14.26 -7.60 -4.11
C ASP A 5 -14.67 -7.86 -2.65
N PRO A 6 -15.27 -9.01 -2.34
CA PRO A 6 -15.68 -9.34 -0.96
C PRO A 6 -14.47 -9.45 -0.02
N GLY A 7 -13.27 -9.42 -0.55
CA GLY A 7 -12.04 -9.51 0.18
C GLY A 7 -11.92 -10.86 0.88
N TYR A 8 -11.84 -10.79 2.20
CA TYR A 8 -11.58 -11.94 3.05
C TYR A 8 -12.85 -12.65 3.59
N ALA A 9 -13.98 -12.53 2.90
CA ALA A 9 -15.20 -13.26 3.29
C ALA A 9 -15.13 -14.77 3.00
N HIS A 10 -14.21 -15.17 2.11
CA HIS A 10 -14.08 -16.55 1.62
C HIS A 10 -12.66 -17.10 1.85
N ALA A 11 -12.57 -18.44 1.81
CA ALA A 11 -11.30 -19.14 1.84
C ALA A 11 -10.47 -18.76 0.59
N PRO A 12 -9.13 -18.69 0.69
CA PRO A 12 -8.31 -18.97 1.88
C PRO A 12 -8.16 -17.78 2.84
N TYR A 13 -8.56 -16.59 2.44
CA TYR A 13 -8.28 -15.34 3.15
C TYR A 13 -9.07 -15.18 4.44
N ALA A 14 -10.27 -15.76 4.54
CA ALA A 14 -11.07 -15.71 5.75
C ALA A 14 -10.34 -16.31 6.97
N ALA A 15 -9.62 -17.40 6.78
CA ALA A 15 -8.80 -18.02 7.83
C ALA A 15 -7.63 -17.11 8.24
N LEU A 16 -6.90 -16.54 7.26
CA LEU A 16 -5.82 -15.61 7.54
C LEU A 16 -6.29 -14.42 8.38
N VAL A 17 -7.42 -13.82 8.02
CA VAL A 17 -8.00 -12.69 8.77
C VAL A 17 -8.42 -13.12 10.17
N GLY A 18 -9.03 -14.29 10.33
CA GLY A 18 -9.45 -14.81 11.64
C GLY A 18 -8.30 -15.10 12.59
N GLU A 19 -7.11 -15.38 12.05
CA GLU A 19 -5.90 -15.76 12.79
C GLU A 19 -4.86 -14.62 12.86
N HIS A 20 -5.27 -13.38 12.61
CA HIS A 20 -4.32 -12.25 12.65
C HIS A 20 -3.75 -12.05 14.06
N PRO A 21 -2.44 -11.77 14.17
CA PRO A 21 -1.80 -11.50 15.45
C PRO A 21 -2.21 -10.13 16.01
N GLY A 22 -2.29 -10.06 17.32
CA GLY A 22 -2.69 -8.88 18.05
C GLY A 22 -1.52 -8.22 18.82
N PRO A 23 -1.83 -7.59 19.98
CA PRO A 23 -0.85 -6.85 20.79
C PRO A 23 0.31 -7.69 21.33
N GLU A 24 0.18 -9.00 21.35
CA GLU A 24 1.25 -9.94 21.75
C GLU A 24 2.40 -9.97 20.74
N THR A 25 2.09 -9.77 19.46
CA THR A 25 3.06 -9.71 18.36
C THR A 25 3.36 -8.28 17.95
N TYR A 26 2.38 -7.38 18.07
CA TYR A 26 2.50 -5.97 17.73
C TYR A 26 2.45 -5.09 18.99
N PRO A 27 3.59 -4.77 19.63
CA PRO A 27 3.61 -4.02 20.89
C PRO A 27 2.85 -2.69 20.80
N PRO A 28 1.85 -2.41 21.69
CA PRO A 28 1.05 -1.19 21.61
C PRO A 28 1.82 0.13 21.84
N ARG A 29 3.07 0.04 22.30
CA ARG A 29 3.95 1.21 22.41
C ARG A 29 4.55 1.64 21.08
N GLU A 30 4.60 0.72 20.11
CA GLU A 30 5.24 0.90 18.81
C GLU A 30 4.25 0.81 17.64
N PHE A 31 3.12 0.13 17.86
CA PHE A 31 2.05 -0.04 16.87
C PHE A 31 0.70 0.48 17.38
N ARG A 32 -0.09 1.06 16.48
CA ARG A 32 -1.43 1.60 16.73
C ARG A 32 -2.49 0.50 16.65
N VAL A 33 -2.39 -0.49 17.53
CA VAL A 33 -3.29 -1.66 17.54
C VAL A 33 -4.74 -1.30 17.85
N GLU A 34 -4.99 -0.20 18.51
CA GLU A 34 -6.33 0.32 18.86
C GLU A 34 -7.19 0.65 17.63
N TRP A 35 -6.59 0.85 16.47
CA TRP A 35 -7.32 1.09 15.22
C TRP A 35 -7.64 -0.19 14.44
N GLY A 36 -7.21 -1.34 14.96
CA GLY A 36 -7.38 -2.65 14.36
C GLY A 36 -6.51 -2.89 13.12
N PRO A 37 -6.37 -4.15 12.67
CA PRO A 37 -5.53 -4.52 11.55
C PRO A 37 -6.13 -4.06 10.22
N ILE A 38 -5.25 -3.75 9.24
CA ILE A 38 -5.65 -3.43 7.87
C ILE A 38 -4.88 -4.35 6.93
N PHE A 39 -5.58 -5.18 6.19
CA PHE A 39 -5.01 -6.34 5.52
C PHE A 39 -4.57 -6.07 4.08
N HIS A 40 -5.47 -5.51 3.24
CA HIS A 40 -5.22 -5.43 1.80
C HIS A 40 -5.96 -4.28 1.11
N ARG A 41 -5.69 -4.11 -0.18
CA ARG A 41 -6.50 -3.44 -1.18
C ARG A 41 -6.34 -4.15 -2.52
N GLY A 42 -7.37 -4.15 -3.36
CA GLY A 42 -7.37 -4.82 -4.69
C GLY A 42 -7.98 -6.22 -4.65
N ARG A 43 -7.52 -7.11 -5.50
CA ARG A 43 -8.18 -8.38 -5.82
C ARG A 43 -7.71 -9.53 -4.94
N LEU A 44 -8.66 -10.25 -4.34
CA LEU A 44 -8.43 -11.54 -3.64
C LEU A 44 -9.18 -12.70 -4.32
N ASP A 45 -9.64 -12.50 -5.55
CA ASP A 45 -10.44 -13.43 -6.34
C ASP A 45 -9.62 -14.29 -7.32
N GLY A 46 -8.29 -14.26 -7.22
CA GLY A 46 -7.40 -14.99 -8.11
C GLY A 46 -7.02 -14.25 -9.40
N THR A 47 -7.48 -13.01 -9.60
CA THR A 47 -7.24 -12.26 -10.83
C THR A 47 -6.05 -11.30 -10.77
N ALA A 48 -5.40 -11.17 -9.61
CA ALA A 48 -4.25 -10.29 -9.47
C ALA A 48 -3.03 -10.82 -10.24
N ARG A 49 -2.38 -9.92 -10.99
CA ARG A 49 -1.08 -10.14 -11.67
C ARG A 49 0.06 -9.36 -11.06
N VAL A 50 -0.26 -8.29 -10.35
CA VAL A 50 0.74 -7.48 -9.64
C VAL A 50 0.46 -7.52 -8.15
N LEU A 51 1.45 -7.97 -7.38
CA LEU A 51 1.45 -7.90 -5.92
C LEU A 51 2.30 -6.70 -5.49
N VAL A 52 1.76 -5.89 -4.60
CA VAL A 52 2.44 -4.71 -4.06
C VAL A 52 2.62 -4.85 -2.55
N ILE A 53 3.81 -4.58 -2.07
CA ILE A 53 4.14 -4.61 -0.65
C ILE A 53 4.45 -3.18 -0.20
N GLY A 54 3.61 -2.63 0.67
CA GLY A 54 3.83 -1.36 1.36
C GLY A 54 4.46 -1.56 2.74
N GLN A 55 4.60 -0.47 3.49
CA GLN A 55 5.18 -0.52 4.83
C GLN A 55 4.12 -0.78 5.90
N ASP A 56 3.28 0.20 6.18
CA ASP A 56 2.26 0.16 7.23
C ASP A 56 1.07 1.05 6.87
N PRO A 57 -0.11 0.83 7.49
CA PRO A 57 -1.26 1.69 7.27
C PRO A 57 -1.07 3.09 7.84
N ALA A 58 -1.63 4.09 7.18
CA ALA A 58 -1.65 5.49 7.63
C ALA A 58 -3.05 5.94 8.09
N THR A 59 -3.27 7.23 8.18
CA THR A 59 -4.48 7.82 8.77
C THR A 59 -5.74 7.54 7.95
N HIS A 60 -5.66 7.67 6.62
CA HIS A 60 -6.78 7.43 5.70
C HIS A 60 -7.22 5.96 5.74
N GLU A 61 -6.24 5.07 5.81
CA GLU A 61 -6.44 3.64 5.85
C GLU A 61 -7.17 3.19 7.12
N ALA A 62 -6.95 3.87 8.24
CA ALA A 62 -7.68 3.60 9.49
C ALA A 62 -9.19 3.79 9.35
N ILE A 63 -9.64 4.70 8.47
CA ILE A 63 -11.05 4.95 8.17
C ILE A 63 -11.56 4.04 7.05
N THR A 64 -10.87 4.00 5.91
CA THR A 64 -11.32 3.24 4.72
C THR A 64 -11.14 1.74 4.85
N ARG A 65 -10.33 1.28 5.82
CA ARG A 65 -10.02 -0.14 6.04
C ARG A 65 -9.38 -0.83 4.81
N ARG A 66 -8.71 -0.03 3.97
CA ARG A 66 -7.94 -0.48 2.80
C ARG A 66 -6.63 0.30 2.73
N ILE A 67 -5.56 -0.35 2.31
CA ILE A 67 -4.21 0.24 2.27
C ILE A 67 -4.00 1.13 1.05
N LEU A 68 -3.07 2.08 1.16
CA LEU A 68 -2.65 2.98 0.08
C LEU A 68 -3.81 3.74 -0.57
N VAL A 69 -4.58 4.47 0.23
CA VAL A 69 -5.71 5.30 -0.24
C VAL A 69 -5.47 6.80 -0.14
N GLY A 70 -4.50 7.25 0.66
CA GLY A 70 -4.09 8.67 0.73
C GLY A 70 -3.16 9.07 -0.42
N THR A 71 -2.33 10.09 -0.20
CA THR A 71 -1.34 10.63 -1.16
C THR A 71 -0.49 9.53 -1.80
N ALA A 72 0.07 8.63 -0.98
CA ALA A 72 0.86 7.49 -1.45
C ALA A 72 0.05 6.60 -2.39
N GLY A 73 -1.20 6.33 -2.03
CA GLY A 73 -2.11 5.49 -2.83
C GLY A 73 -2.42 6.10 -4.18
N ARG A 74 -2.73 7.39 -4.24
CA ARG A 74 -3.05 8.08 -5.50
C ARG A 74 -1.85 8.16 -6.45
N ARG A 75 -0.67 8.48 -5.93
CA ARG A 75 0.59 8.46 -6.70
C ARG A 75 0.85 7.06 -7.27
N PHE A 76 0.72 6.04 -6.42
CA PHE A 76 0.98 4.67 -6.84
C PHE A 76 -0.11 4.10 -7.77
N GLN A 77 -1.36 4.52 -7.62
CA GLN A 77 -2.42 4.17 -8.57
C GLN A 77 -2.11 4.69 -9.98
N GLY A 78 -1.53 5.90 -10.09
CA GLY A 78 -1.02 6.43 -11.35
C GLY A 78 0.12 5.59 -11.94
N PHE A 79 1.01 5.06 -11.10
CA PHE A 79 2.07 4.14 -11.53
C PHE A 79 1.49 2.84 -12.12
N LEU A 80 0.52 2.23 -11.46
CA LEU A 80 -0.17 1.05 -11.97
C LEU A 80 -0.87 1.35 -13.31
N HIS A 81 -1.53 2.50 -13.40
CA HIS A 81 -2.19 2.93 -14.64
C HIS A 81 -1.21 3.07 -15.81
N LYS A 82 -0.01 3.62 -15.58
CA LYS A 82 1.05 3.70 -16.61
C LYS A 82 1.55 2.31 -17.05
N LEU A 83 1.47 1.29 -16.20
CA LEU A 83 1.72 -0.11 -16.58
C LEU A 83 0.53 -0.77 -17.31
N GLY A 84 -0.59 -0.07 -17.45
CA GLY A 84 -1.82 -0.66 -17.99
C GLY A 84 -2.55 -1.57 -17.00
N ILE A 85 -2.20 -1.52 -15.71
CA ILE A 85 -2.81 -2.32 -14.63
C ILE A 85 -3.87 -1.47 -13.93
N ASP A 86 -5.13 -1.69 -14.29
CA ASP A 86 -6.27 -0.95 -13.74
C ASP A 86 -7.01 -1.73 -12.64
N THR A 87 -7.01 -3.07 -12.71
CA THR A 87 -7.77 -3.93 -11.79
C THR A 87 -7.00 -5.14 -11.28
N SER A 88 -6.06 -5.70 -12.06
CA SER A 88 -5.39 -6.97 -11.77
C SER A 88 -4.21 -6.82 -10.79
N TYR A 89 -4.46 -6.22 -9.64
CA TYR A 89 -3.47 -6.04 -8.59
C TYR A 89 -4.04 -6.37 -7.21
N VAL A 90 -3.14 -6.69 -6.30
CA VAL A 90 -3.39 -6.77 -4.86
C VAL A 90 -2.26 -6.10 -4.10
N LEU A 91 -2.59 -5.35 -3.07
CA LEU A 91 -1.65 -4.65 -2.21
C LEU A 91 -1.79 -5.19 -0.79
N ILE A 92 -0.66 -5.44 -0.14
CA ILE A 92 -0.55 -5.73 1.30
C ILE A 92 0.52 -4.83 1.92
N ASN A 93 0.57 -4.76 3.23
CA ASN A 93 1.63 -4.07 3.94
C ASN A 93 2.55 -5.06 4.68
N THR A 94 3.76 -4.62 4.98
CA THR A 94 4.68 -5.33 5.86
C THR A 94 4.10 -5.50 7.25
N TYR A 95 3.40 -4.46 7.76
CA TYR A 95 2.73 -4.46 9.05
C TYR A 95 1.22 -4.30 8.90
N LEU A 96 0.47 -5.02 9.74
CA LEU A 96 -1.00 -4.90 9.80
C LEU A 96 -1.46 -3.60 10.44
N TYR A 97 -0.64 -3.03 11.31
CA TYR A 97 -0.95 -1.86 12.11
C TYR A 97 0.02 -0.73 11.79
N SER A 98 -0.46 0.50 11.92
CA SER A 98 0.34 1.70 11.76
C SER A 98 1.44 1.78 12.82
N VAL A 99 2.66 2.13 12.43
CA VAL A 99 3.79 2.29 13.37
C VAL A 99 3.87 3.68 13.98
N TYR A 100 4.52 3.78 15.15
CA TYR A 100 4.87 5.05 15.77
C TYR A 100 6.25 5.53 15.31
N GLY A 101 6.30 6.07 14.08
CA GLY A 101 7.52 6.61 13.49
C GLY A 101 8.41 5.56 12.83
N GLN A 102 9.35 6.06 12.01
CA GLN A 102 10.21 5.21 11.17
C GLN A 102 11.11 4.26 11.98
N GLN A 103 11.57 4.72 13.14
CA GLN A 103 12.48 3.93 13.98
C GLN A 103 11.79 2.66 14.51
N ALA A 104 10.54 2.77 14.97
CA ALA A 104 9.77 1.61 15.41
C ALA A 104 9.55 0.62 14.26
N GLY A 105 9.21 1.12 13.06
CA GLY A 105 9.09 0.27 11.88
C GLY A 105 10.37 -0.51 11.57
N ASN A 106 11.52 0.17 11.58
CA ASN A 106 12.80 -0.47 11.27
C ASN A 106 13.20 -1.54 12.32
N ALA A 107 12.85 -1.34 13.59
CA ALA A 107 13.17 -2.26 14.67
C ALA A 107 12.48 -3.64 14.55
N HIS A 108 11.38 -3.70 13.78
CA HIS A 108 10.59 -4.92 13.56
C HIS A 108 10.68 -5.47 12.12
N ALA A 109 11.61 -4.98 11.30
CA ALA A 109 11.71 -5.37 9.90
C ALA A 109 11.95 -6.89 9.72
N ASP A 110 12.70 -7.48 10.63
CA ASP A 110 13.07 -8.90 10.66
C ASP A 110 12.46 -9.67 11.85
N ASP A 111 11.47 -9.09 12.53
CA ASP A 111 10.76 -9.76 13.63
C ASP A 111 10.10 -11.06 13.11
N PRO A 112 10.50 -12.24 13.67
CA PRO A 112 10.07 -13.53 13.13
C PRO A 112 8.57 -13.81 13.31
N ASP A 113 7.94 -13.26 14.34
CA ASP A 113 6.51 -13.48 14.57
C ASP A 113 5.65 -12.65 13.61
N ILE A 114 6.07 -11.41 13.35
CA ILE A 114 5.48 -10.56 12.31
C ILE A 114 5.75 -11.16 10.92
N ALA A 115 6.98 -11.61 10.66
CA ALA A 115 7.36 -12.20 9.38
C ALA A 115 6.55 -13.48 9.09
N ARG A 116 6.37 -14.36 10.07
CA ARG A 116 5.58 -15.61 9.91
C ARG A 116 4.17 -15.35 9.41
N TYR A 117 3.48 -14.38 9.96
CA TYR A 117 2.12 -14.06 9.51
C TYR A 117 2.11 -13.40 8.13
N ARG A 118 3.05 -12.50 7.85
CA ARG A 118 3.23 -11.88 6.53
C ARG A 118 3.55 -12.92 5.46
N HIS A 119 4.41 -13.91 5.75
CA HIS A 119 4.76 -15.00 4.82
C HIS A 119 3.51 -15.79 4.44
N ARG A 120 2.63 -16.11 5.37
CA ARG A 120 1.35 -16.78 5.08
C ARG A 120 0.49 -15.99 4.08
N TRP A 121 0.46 -14.66 4.18
CA TRP A 121 -0.21 -13.81 3.19
C TRP A 121 0.46 -13.89 1.83
N LEU A 122 1.78 -13.75 1.78
CA LEU A 122 2.55 -13.80 0.53
C LEU A 122 2.40 -15.15 -0.16
N ASP A 123 2.55 -16.25 0.57
CA ASP A 123 2.36 -17.61 0.07
C ASP A 123 0.95 -17.82 -0.49
N THR A 124 -0.05 -17.38 0.25
CA THR A 124 -1.44 -17.47 -0.19
C THR A 124 -1.67 -16.66 -1.46
N LEU A 125 -1.15 -15.45 -1.54
CA LEU A 125 -1.33 -14.58 -2.70
C LEU A 125 -0.65 -15.14 -3.95
N VAL A 126 0.59 -15.63 -3.86
CA VAL A 126 1.29 -16.16 -5.03
C VAL A 126 0.75 -17.53 -5.45
N THR A 127 0.19 -18.31 -4.52
CA THR A 127 -0.41 -19.62 -4.82
C THR A 127 -1.79 -19.49 -5.47
N HIS A 128 -2.58 -18.49 -5.06
CA HIS A 128 -3.97 -18.33 -5.52
C HIS A 128 -4.13 -17.32 -6.65
N ASN A 129 -3.07 -16.63 -7.03
CA ASN A 129 -3.06 -15.70 -8.15
C ASN A 129 -1.91 -16.02 -9.10
N ARG A 130 -2.01 -15.57 -10.34
CA ARG A 130 -0.90 -15.59 -11.28
C ARG A 130 -0.10 -14.29 -11.13
N ILE A 131 0.67 -14.16 -10.04
CA ILE A 131 1.49 -12.99 -9.82
C ILE A 131 2.68 -12.99 -10.80
N GLU A 132 2.68 -12.04 -11.72
CA GLU A 132 3.72 -11.82 -12.74
C GLU A 132 4.82 -10.88 -12.23
N ALA A 133 4.45 -9.94 -11.33
CA ALA A 133 5.41 -9.03 -10.71
C ALA A 133 5.08 -8.71 -9.24
N VAL A 134 6.13 -8.57 -8.42
CA VAL A 134 6.06 -7.99 -7.08
C VAL A 134 6.73 -6.63 -7.08
N ILE A 135 6.08 -5.63 -6.47
CA ILE A 135 6.60 -4.27 -6.32
C ILE A 135 6.73 -3.93 -4.83
N SER A 136 7.95 -3.69 -4.36
CA SER A 136 8.22 -3.28 -2.98
C SER A 136 8.32 -1.76 -2.89
N LEU A 137 7.50 -1.13 -2.03
CA LEU A 137 7.47 0.33 -1.84
C LEU A 137 8.36 0.75 -0.67
N GLY A 138 9.59 1.12 -0.98
CA GLY A 138 10.59 1.55 0.00
C GLY A 138 11.40 0.40 0.62
N GLY A 139 12.44 0.77 1.38
CA GLY A 139 13.44 -0.18 1.86
C GLY A 139 12.90 -1.25 2.80
N LEU A 140 12.00 -0.89 3.72
CA LEU A 140 11.43 -1.84 4.68
C LEU A 140 10.57 -2.91 3.99
N ALA A 141 9.74 -2.51 3.03
CA ALA A 141 8.95 -3.45 2.22
C ALA A 141 9.85 -4.35 1.37
N ASN A 142 10.97 -3.81 0.86
CA ASN A 142 11.95 -4.59 0.13
C ASN A 142 12.63 -5.64 1.02
N THR A 143 13.08 -5.23 2.20
CA THR A 143 13.66 -6.16 3.19
C THR A 143 12.65 -7.28 3.54
N ALA A 144 11.39 -6.92 3.75
CA ALA A 144 10.34 -7.89 4.04
C ALA A 144 10.12 -8.90 2.92
N PHE A 145 10.19 -8.45 1.66
CA PHE A 145 10.10 -9.32 0.49
C PHE A 145 11.33 -10.22 0.36
N ASP A 146 12.54 -9.68 0.56
CA ASP A 146 13.79 -10.43 0.45
C ASP A 146 13.87 -11.53 1.52
N ILE A 147 13.42 -11.27 2.76
CA ILE A 147 13.33 -12.27 3.82
C ILE A 147 12.39 -13.41 3.38
N TRP A 148 11.19 -13.09 2.89
CA TRP A 148 10.24 -14.09 2.43
C TRP A 148 10.78 -14.89 1.23
N ARG A 149 11.34 -14.22 0.23
CA ARG A 149 11.81 -14.86 -1.00
C ARG A 149 12.98 -15.82 -0.77
N ASN A 150 13.81 -15.55 0.25
CA ASN A 150 14.97 -16.36 0.61
C ASN A 150 14.65 -17.44 1.65
N ASP A 151 13.44 -17.48 2.18
CA ASP A 151 12.98 -18.51 3.11
C ASP A 151 12.63 -19.79 2.34
N SER A 152 13.28 -20.91 2.70
CA SER A 152 13.09 -22.21 2.05
C SER A 152 11.68 -22.78 2.22
N ASP A 153 10.94 -22.32 3.23
CA ASP A 153 9.59 -22.78 3.55
C ASP A 153 8.52 -21.94 2.83
N SER A 154 8.92 -20.82 2.21
CA SER A 154 8.03 -19.95 1.44
C SER A 154 7.64 -20.57 0.10
N ALA A 155 6.45 -20.18 -0.40
CA ALA A 155 6.00 -20.56 -1.73
C ALA A 155 6.96 -20.06 -2.81
N PRO A 156 7.28 -20.88 -3.83
CA PRO A 156 8.21 -20.48 -4.87
C PRO A 156 7.65 -19.31 -5.69
N TYR A 157 8.51 -18.33 -5.97
CA TYR A 157 8.19 -17.17 -6.79
C TYR A 157 9.36 -16.85 -7.75
N ASP A 158 9.10 -16.92 -9.04
CA ASP A 158 10.05 -16.67 -10.14
C ASP A 158 9.69 -15.46 -11.01
N GLY A 159 8.63 -14.74 -10.66
CA GLY A 159 8.19 -13.55 -11.37
C GLY A 159 9.13 -12.34 -11.21
N ALA A 160 8.82 -11.27 -11.92
CA ALA A 160 9.59 -10.03 -11.85
C ALA A 160 9.50 -9.37 -10.47
N HIS A 161 10.56 -8.68 -10.07
CA HIS A 161 10.57 -7.86 -8.85
C HIS A 161 11.11 -6.46 -9.15
N ALA A 162 10.45 -5.45 -8.59
CA ALA A 162 10.91 -4.08 -8.61
C ALA A 162 10.87 -3.47 -7.19
N HIS A 163 12.03 -3.01 -6.72
CA HIS A 163 12.11 -2.14 -5.55
C HIS A 163 12.04 -0.67 -6.00
N ILE A 164 10.99 0.02 -5.59
CA ILE A 164 10.83 1.45 -5.88
C ILE A 164 10.82 2.29 -4.61
N LEU A 165 11.22 3.55 -4.73
CA LEU A 165 11.13 4.50 -3.62
C LEU A 165 9.67 4.67 -3.20
N HIS A 166 9.44 4.76 -1.89
CA HIS A 166 8.09 4.94 -1.35
C HIS A 166 7.42 6.19 -1.96
N PRO A 167 6.12 6.16 -2.29
CA PRO A 167 5.43 7.28 -2.96
C PRO A 167 5.55 8.63 -2.24
N THR A 168 5.70 8.64 -0.92
CA THR A 168 5.90 9.86 -0.11
C THR A 168 7.37 10.10 0.25
N TYR A 169 8.31 9.49 -0.46
CA TYR A 169 9.74 9.75 -0.26
C TYR A 169 10.12 11.24 -0.32
N PRO A 170 9.59 12.08 -1.26
CA PRO A 170 9.90 13.49 -1.27
C PRO A 170 9.48 14.23 0.00
N ASP A 171 8.33 13.84 0.56
CA ASP A 171 7.77 14.45 1.78
C ASP A 171 8.66 14.14 3.00
N SER A 172 9.07 12.87 3.16
CA SER A 172 9.96 12.45 4.26
C SER A 172 11.39 12.96 4.10
N ALA A 173 11.93 12.99 2.89
CA ALA A 173 13.27 13.50 2.60
C ALA A 173 13.34 15.02 2.85
N SER A 174 12.29 15.76 2.50
CA SER A 174 12.18 17.19 2.76
C SER A 174 12.11 17.49 4.26
N ALA A 175 11.36 16.72 5.01
CA ALA A 175 11.32 16.83 6.48
C ALA A 175 12.69 16.56 7.13
N SER A 176 13.60 15.86 6.44
CA SER A 176 14.98 15.57 6.85
C SER A 176 16.01 16.52 6.23
N GLY A 177 15.58 17.63 5.60
CA GLY A 177 16.44 18.69 5.07
C GLY A 177 16.87 18.55 3.60
N THR A 178 16.37 17.55 2.88
CA THR A 178 16.60 17.43 1.43
C THR A 178 15.65 18.38 0.68
N ASP A 179 16.12 19.05 -0.37
CA ASP A 179 15.25 19.82 -1.25
C ASP A 179 14.15 18.94 -1.86
N TYR A 180 12.89 19.36 -1.75
CA TYR A 180 11.73 18.58 -2.18
C TYR A 180 11.79 18.23 -3.67
N GLN A 181 12.21 19.17 -4.52
CA GLN A 181 12.28 18.95 -5.97
C GLN A 181 13.40 17.98 -6.35
N VAL A 182 14.52 18.03 -5.62
CA VAL A 182 15.61 17.04 -5.78
C VAL A 182 15.12 15.65 -5.41
N ALA A 183 14.41 15.51 -4.29
CA ALA A 183 13.83 14.26 -3.86
C ALA A 183 12.75 13.75 -4.84
N MET A 184 11.91 14.65 -5.37
CA MET A 184 10.89 14.33 -6.37
C MET A 184 11.52 13.77 -7.66
N ARG A 185 12.50 14.45 -8.22
CA ARG A 185 13.23 13.97 -9.42
C ARG A 185 13.86 12.59 -9.17
N ARG A 186 14.41 12.37 -7.99
CA ARG A 186 14.97 11.06 -7.61
C ARG A 186 13.90 9.96 -7.56
N LEU A 187 12.74 10.25 -6.98
CA LEU A 187 11.59 9.35 -6.97
C LEU A 187 11.19 8.97 -8.39
N LEU A 188 10.91 9.96 -9.23
CA LEU A 188 10.37 9.74 -10.57
C LEU A 188 11.38 9.05 -11.50
N LYS A 189 12.68 9.35 -11.37
CA LYS A 189 13.73 8.62 -12.07
C LYS A 189 13.76 7.13 -11.69
N ASN A 190 13.65 6.81 -10.38
CA ASN A 190 13.58 5.43 -9.91
C ASN A 190 12.32 4.72 -10.42
N TRP A 191 11.17 5.40 -10.37
CA TRP A 191 9.91 4.87 -10.87
C TRP A 191 9.92 4.63 -12.38
N ASN A 192 10.49 5.52 -13.17
CA ASN A 192 10.65 5.36 -14.62
C ASN A 192 11.49 4.14 -14.96
N SER A 193 12.56 3.88 -14.22
CA SER A 193 13.37 2.67 -14.40
C SER A 193 12.54 1.40 -14.15
N ALA A 194 11.74 1.40 -13.08
CA ALA A 194 10.85 0.29 -12.77
C ALA A 194 9.74 0.10 -13.80
N LEU A 195 9.12 1.18 -14.29
CA LEU A 195 8.13 1.14 -15.37
C LEU A 195 8.71 0.49 -16.62
N THR A 196 9.92 0.87 -17.03
CA THR A 196 10.60 0.30 -18.20
C THR A 196 10.84 -1.20 -18.03
N THR A 197 11.28 -1.63 -16.84
CA THR A 197 11.53 -3.05 -16.57
C THR A 197 10.22 -3.85 -16.51
N LEU A 198 9.20 -3.34 -15.84
CA LEU A 198 7.96 -4.06 -15.60
C LEU A 198 7.04 -4.11 -16.82
N SER A 199 7.09 -3.12 -17.72
CA SER A 199 6.22 -3.07 -18.90
C SER A 199 6.38 -4.26 -19.83
N GLY A 200 7.55 -4.92 -19.82
CA GLY A 200 7.80 -6.17 -20.57
C GLY A 200 7.53 -7.45 -19.77
N ALA A 201 7.33 -7.35 -18.46
CA ALA A 201 7.20 -8.48 -17.55
C ALA A 201 5.76 -8.74 -17.08
N VAL A 202 4.86 -7.78 -17.25
CA VAL A 202 3.48 -7.86 -16.75
C VAL A 202 2.51 -7.74 -17.91
N THR A 203 1.52 -8.63 -17.95
CA THR A 203 0.40 -8.56 -18.89
C THR A 203 -0.58 -7.45 -18.47
N PRO A 204 -0.76 -6.39 -19.27
CA PRO A 204 -1.63 -5.29 -18.88
C PRO A 204 -3.12 -5.66 -18.99
N ASP A 205 -3.96 -5.02 -18.15
CA ASP A 205 -5.43 -5.05 -18.29
C ASP A 205 -5.87 -4.28 -19.52
N VAL A 206 -5.19 -3.16 -19.76
CA VAL A 206 -5.42 -2.27 -20.91
C VAL A 206 -4.10 -1.93 -21.56
N GLN A 207 -3.96 -2.28 -22.82
CA GLN A 207 -2.75 -1.95 -23.59
C GLN A 207 -2.64 -0.43 -23.76
N ARG A 208 -1.56 0.15 -23.24
CA ARG A 208 -1.22 1.57 -23.34
C ARG A 208 0.23 1.74 -23.80
N PRO A 209 0.55 2.80 -24.57
CA PRO A 209 1.94 3.18 -24.76
C PRO A 209 2.59 3.48 -23.40
N LEU A 210 3.83 3.03 -23.21
CA LEU A 210 4.56 3.36 -21.99
C LEU A 210 4.87 4.86 -21.97
N ASP A 211 4.27 5.56 -21.02
CA ASP A 211 4.47 6.98 -20.78
C ASP A 211 5.22 7.17 -19.45
N LEU A 212 6.39 7.80 -19.49
CA LEU A 212 7.25 8.01 -18.34
C LEU A 212 6.93 9.33 -17.63
N TYR A 213 7.20 9.39 -16.33
CA TYR A 213 7.06 10.61 -15.54
C TYR A 213 8.10 11.65 -15.96
N GLY A 214 7.71 12.93 -15.91
CA GLY A 214 8.63 14.06 -16.03
C GLY A 214 9.41 14.34 -14.73
N GLU A 215 9.64 15.63 -14.43
CA GLU A 215 10.36 16.05 -13.21
C GLU A 215 9.45 16.21 -11.97
N ALA A 216 8.15 16.26 -12.17
CA ALA A 216 7.12 16.35 -11.12
C ALA A 216 5.86 15.60 -11.57
N PHE A 217 5.01 15.22 -10.62
CA PHE A 217 3.68 14.67 -10.94
C PHE A 217 2.80 15.74 -11.59
N THR A 218 2.12 15.37 -12.66
CA THR A 218 1.02 16.15 -13.21
C THR A 218 -0.30 15.76 -12.51
N PRO A 219 -1.34 16.61 -12.53
CA PRO A 219 -2.64 16.26 -11.95
C PRO A 219 -3.26 14.96 -12.51
N SER A 220 -3.04 14.67 -13.78
CA SER A 220 -3.52 13.44 -14.43
C SER A 220 -2.80 12.16 -13.98
N GLU A 221 -1.62 12.29 -13.38
CA GLU A 221 -0.83 11.17 -12.84
C GLU A 221 -1.17 10.85 -11.39
N LEU A 222 -2.00 11.69 -10.74
CA LEU A 222 -2.56 11.45 -9.41
C LEU A 222 -3.93 10.78 -9.57
N ALA A 223 -3.94 9.47 -9.77
CA ALA A 223 -5.15 8.75 -10.09
C ALA A 223 -6.11 8.63 -8.90
N VAL A 224 -7.40 8.59 -9.19
CA VAL A 224 -8.46 8.31 -8.21
C VAL A 224 -8.38 6.84 -7.79
N ILE A 225 -8.53 6.56 -6.50
CA ILE A 225 -8.61 5.18 -6.01
C ILE A 225 -9.90 4.54 -6.57
N PRO A 226 -9.81 3.36 -7.19
CA PRO A 226 -10.97 2.68 -7.75
C PRO A 226 -12.04 2.39 -6.68
N GLU A 227 -13.30 2.67 -7.02
CA GLU A 227 -14.41 2.45 -6.09
C GLU A 227 -14.56 0.98 -5.70
N ALA A 228 -14.26 0.08 -6.63
CA ALA A 228 -14.31 -1.36 -6.39
C ALA A 228 -13.29 -1.86 -5.34
N ASP A 229 -12.27 -1.07 -5.06
CA ASP A 229 -11.24 -1.39 -4.05
C ASP A 229 -11.65 -1.04 -2.62
N LEU A 230 -12.70 -0.24 -2.47
CA LEU A 230 -13.10 0.32 -1.18
C LEU A 230 -14.41 -0.29 -0.68
N PRO A 231 -14.65 -0.31 0.63
CA PRO A 231 -15.94 -0.71 1.18
C PRO A 231 -17.09 0.10 0.59
N ALA A 232 -18.23 -0.55 0.35
CA ALA A 232 -19.42 0.12 -0.15
C ALA A 232 -19.87 1.23 0.79
N GLY A 233 -20.37 2.34 0.21
CA GLY A 233 -20.93 3.47 0.97
C GLY A 233 -19.93 4.56 1.38
N LEU A 234 -18.64 4.42 1.05
CA LEU A 234 -17.69 5.50 1.26
C LEU A 234 -17.95 6.63 0.24
N PRO A 235 -17.93 7.91 0.68
CA PRO A 235 -18.09 9.06 -0.20
C PRO A 235 -17.02 9.12 -1.31
N SER A 236 -17.39 9.67 -2.46
CA SER A 236 -16.50 9.77 -3.62
C SER A 236 -15.21 10.57 -3.34
N TRP A 237 -15.33 11.65 -2.58
CA TRP A 237 -14.20 12.51 -2.21
C TRP A 237 -13.11 11.80 -1.39
N MET A 238 -13.44 10.74 -0.65
CA MET A 238 -12.42 9.93 0.05
C MET A 238 -11.46 9.19 -0.90
N ARG A 239 -11.78 9.13 -2.19
CA ARG A 239 -10.96 8.48 -3.22
C ARG A 239 -10.08 9.45 -4.00
N SER A 240 -10.48 10.72 -4.08
CA SER A 240 -9.88 11.74 -4.93
C SER A 240 -9.16 12.86 -4.19
N ASP A 241 -9.49 13.08 -2.93
CA ASP A 241 -8.82 14.04 -2.04
C ASP A 241 -7.90 13.28 -1.06
N GLU A 242 -6.80 13.88 -0.71
CA GLU A 242 -5.80 13.34 0.22
C GLU A 242 -5.72 14.12 1.53
N THR A 243 -6.51 15.19 1.68
CA THR A 243 -6.46 16.09 2.83
C THR A 243 -7.58 15.84 3.84
N TRP A 244 -8.50 14.92 3.54
CA TRP A 244 -9.70 14.71 4.32
C TRP A 244 -9.48 14.02 5.68
N ALA A 245 -8.34 13.35 5.91
CA ALA A 245 -8.05 12.74 7.19
C ALA A 245 -6.70 13.18 7.74
N ALA A 246 -6.66 13.56 9.00
CA ALA A 246 -5.44 13.92 9.71
C ALA A 246 -5.51 13.52 11.19
N ARG A 247 -4.37 13.14 11.77
CA ARG A 247 -4.27 12.98 13.22
C ARG A 247 -4.14 14.36 13.87
N LYS A 248 -4.89 14.59 14.95
CA LYS A 248 -4.87 15.85 15.70
C LYS A 248 -4.31 15.61 17.10
N GLY A 249 -3.49 16.55 17.56
CA GLY A 249 -2.92 16.55 18.90
C GLY A 249 -1.55 17.21 18.95
N ALA A 250 -1.17 17.73 20.11
CA ALA A 250 0.14 18.35 20.35
C ALA A 250 1.25 17.28 20.47
N GLY A 251 0.93 16.14 21.05
CA GLY A 251 1.88 15.05 21.28
C GLY A 251 1.46 13.70 20.68
N ALA A 252 2.30 12.71 20.87
CA ALA A 252 2.08 11.35 20.36
C ALA A 252 0.82 10.71 20.98
N GLU A 253 0.59 10.92 22.27
CA GLU A 253 -0.55 10.38 23.02
C GLU A 253 -1.89 10.89 22.47
N GLU A 254 -2.03 12.20 22.27
CA GLU A 254 -3.24 12.77 21.68
C GLU A 254 -3.45 12.33 20.25
N LYS A 255 -2.39 12.28 19.44
CA LYS A 255 -2.43 11.79 18.06
C LYS A 255 -2.78 10.31 17.97
N ARG A 256 -2.56 9.55 19.04
CA ARG A 256 -2.92 8.14 19.11
C ARG A 256 -4.44 7.95 19.12
N ALA A 257 -5.14 8.76 19.89
CA ALA A 257 -6.57 8.64 20.14
C ALA A 257 -7.45 9.36 19.12
N THR A 258 -6.88 10.18 18.21
CA THR A 258 -7.68 11.11 17.39
C THR A 258 -7.41 10.97 15.89
N ILE A 259 -8.50 10.88 15.10
CA ILE A 259 -8.51 11.17 13.67
C ILE A 259 -9.60 12.22 13.42
N VAL A 260 -9.24 13.30 12.72
CA VAL A 260 -10.18 14.31 12.24
C VAL A 260 -10.46 14.04 10.78
N VAL A 261 -11.74 13.91 10.45
CA VAL A 261 -12.23 13.80 9.08
C VAL A 261 -12.79 15.17 8.66
N ARG A 262 -12.32 15.69 7.53
CA ARG A 262 -12.80 16.94 6.93
C ARG A 262 -13.65 16.61 5.71
N ILE A 263 -14.88 17.08 5.70
CA ILE A 263 -15.73 17.02 4.52
C ILE A 263 -15.37 18.22 3.63
N PRO A 264 -15.02 18.00 2.33
CA PRO A 264 -14.80 19.08 1.38
C PRO A 264 -15.99 20.07 1.35
N GLU A 265 -15.72 21.33 1.08
CA GLU A 265 -16.74 22.38 1.20
C GLU A 265 -17.88 22.19 0.18
N ASP A 266 -17.53 21.78 -1.02
CA ASP A 266 -18.46 21.49 -2.12
C ASP A 266 -19.27 20.20 -1.93
N GLU A 267 -18.86 19.35 -0.99
CA GLU A 267 -19.59 18.10 -0.66
C GLU A 267 -20.48 18.22 0.59
N ARG A 268 -20.54 19.41 1.20
CA ARG A 268 -21.41 19.66 2.36
C ARG A 268 -22.85 19.89 1.92
N PRO A 269 -23.84 19.25 2.57
CA PRO A 269 -25.24 19.32 2.11
C PRO A 269 -25.93 20.66 2.39
N PHE A 270 -25.29 21.59 3.13
CA PHE A 270 -25.83 22.92 3.52
C PHE A 270 -24.70 23.86 3.94
#